data_110981d3e30defcb1b377d6133424106
#
_entry.id   110981d3e30defcb1b377d6133424106
#
_cell.length_a   1.000
_cell.length_b   1.000
_cell.length_c   1.000
_cell.angle_alpha   90.00
_cell.angle_beta   90.00
_cell.angle_gamma   90.00
#
_symmetry.space_group_name_H-M   'P 1'
#
loop_
_entity.id
_entity.type
_entity.pdbx_description
1 polymer ?
#
loop_
_entity_poly.entity_id
_entity_poly.type
_entity_poly.pdbx_seq_one_letter_code
_entity_poly.pdbx_strand_id
1 'polypeptide(L)'
;APAITQLKANASKMLLTMLGLSYLSSVGAAFFSATAGYILIPKLNIVSDVEGLKTLPDILFKVEIPPAISVMGALVLALLLGLAVVWTNSKRTEELLNEFNNIVLMIVNKIIIPILPIFIATTFATLAYEGSITKQFPVFLKVILIVLIGHYIWITILYTIAGIVSGKNPWKLLKHYGPAYMTAVGTMSSAATLPVSLKCVRKS
;
A
#
# COMPACT_ATOMS: atom_id res chain seq x y z
N ALA A 1 1.76 -5.30 16.76
CA ALA A 1 2.01 -6.20 17.92
C ALA A 1 0.71 -6.64 18.62
N PRO A 2 -0.24 -5.75 19.03
CA PRO A 2 -1.42 -6.18 19.80
C PRO A 2 -2.32 -7.20 19.08
N ALA A 3 -2.38 -7.18 17.75
CA ALA A 3 -3.18 -8.13 16.98
C ALA A 3 -2.59 -9.56 17.01
N ILE A 4 -1.29 -9.70 17.24
CA ILE A 4 -0.60 -10.99 17.26
C ILE A 4 -0.72 -11.63 18.66
N THR A 5 -0.71 -10.83 19.71
CA THR A 5 -0.82 -11.31 21.09
C THR A 5 -2.23 -11.84 21.44
N GLN A 6 -3.27 -11.41 20.72
CA GLN A 6 -4.63 -11.92 20.88
C GLN A 6 -4.91 -13.27 20.21
N LEU A 7 -4.01 -13.75 19.37
CA LEU A 7 -4.09 -15.03 18.68
C LEU A 7 -3.35 -16.10 19.51
N LYS A 8 -4.09 -16.81 20.40
CA LYS A 8 -3.59 -17.95 21.20
C LYS A 8 -2.99 -19.07 20.32
N ALA A 9 -2.40 -20.08 20.87
CA ALA A 9 -1.72 -21.31 20.36
C ALA A 9 -1.59 -21.58 18.82
N ASN A 10 -2.46 -21.06 17.95
CA ASN A 10 -2.41 -21.20 16.49
C ASN A 10 -1.91 -19.93 15.76
N ALA A 11 -1.43 -18.93 16.51
CA ALA A 11 -1.03 -17.65 15.97
C ALA A 11 0.06 -17.75 14.90
N SER A 12 1.07 -18.58 15.13
CA SER A 12 2.20 -18.75 14.20
C SER A 12 1.74 -19.36 12.87
N LYS A 13 0.91 -20.41 12.93
CA LYS A 13 0.38 -21.07 11.71
C LYS A 13 -0.51 -20.12 10.92
N MET A 14 -1.37 -19.40 11.59
CA MET A 14 -2.27 -18.42 10.95
C MET A 14 -1.50 -17.24 10.35
N LEU A 15 -0.49 -16.74 11.05
CA LEU A 15 0.37 -15.66 10.57
C LEU A 15 1.18 -16.11 9.34
N LEU A 16 1.74 -17.31 9.38
CA LEU A 16 2.50 -17.88 8.26
C LEU A 16 1.61 -18.09 7.03
N THR A 17 0.39 -18.58 7.24
CA THR A 17 -0.60 -18.75 6.17
C THR A 17 -1.02 -17.40 5.58
N MET A 18 -1.27 -16.38 6.41
CA MET A 18 -1.60 -15.03 5.94
C MET A 18 -0.46 -14.39 5.16
N LEU A 19 0.78 -14.51 5.65
CA LEU A 19 1.96 -14.02 4.93
C LEU A 19 2.17 -14.75 3.61
N GLY A 20 2.04 -16.06 3.60
CA GLY A 20 2.16 -16.88 2.39
C GLY A 20 1.10 -16.51 1.34
N LEU A 21 -0.16 -16.38 1.74
CA LEU A 21 -1.24 -15.97 0.85
C LEU A 21 -1.06 -14.52 0.33
N SER A 22 -0.62 -13.62 1.20
CA SER A 22 -0.33 -12.24 0.81
C SER A 22 0.80 -12.16 -0.21
N TYR A 23 1.88 -12.91 0.02
CA TYR A 23 3.00 -12.99 -0.91
C TYR A 23 2.58 -13.61 -2.24
N LEU A 24 1.85 -14.72 -2.21
CA LEU A 24 1.33 -15.40 -3.41
C LEU A 24 0.41 -14.46 -4.21
N SER A 25 -0.47 -13.73 -3.53
CA SER A 25 -1.34 -12.72 -4.15
C SER A 25 -0.54 -11.60 -4.81
N SER A 26 0.52 -11.11 -4.15
CA SER A 26 1.36 -10.04 -4.70
C SER A 26 2.14 -10.49 -5.93
N VAL A 27 2.73 -11.70 -5.88
CA VAL A 27 3.43 -12.30 -7.02
C VAL A 27 2.46 -12.54 -8.19
N GLY A 28 1.27 -13.09 -7.89
CA GLY A 28 0.23 -13.30 -8.90
C GLY A 28 -0.24 -12.00 -9.54
N ALA A 29 -0.43 -10.94 -8.74
CA ALA A 29 -0.79 -9.61 -9.24
C ALA A 29 0.31 -9.01 -10.13
N ALA A 30 1.58 -9.19 -9.76
CA ALA A 30 2.71 -8.75 -10.57
C ALA A 30 2.76 -9.48 -11.92
N PHE A 31 2.56 -10.78 -11.91
CA PHE A 31 2.51 -11.59 -13.15
C PHE A 31 1.34 -11.18 -14.05
N PHE A 32 0.16 -11.02 -13.46
CA PHE A 32 -1.04 -10.55 -14.16
C PHE A 32 -0.82 -9.16 -14.77
N SER A 33 -0.26 -8.23 -13.98
CA SER A 33 0.00 -6.87 -14.40
C SER A 33 1.06 -6.80 -15.52
N ALA A 34 2.14 -7.59 -15.40
CA ALA A 34 3.17 -7.68 -16.42
C ALA A 34 2.61 -8.23 -17.74
N THR A 35 1.80 -9.28 -17.68
CA THR A 35 1.16 -9.87 -18.87
C THR A 35 0.17 -8.89 -19.51
N ALA A 36 -0.67 -8.25 -18.69
CA ALA A 36 -1.60 -7.23 -19.18
C ALA A 36 -0.86 -6.04 -19.81
N GLY A 37 0.21 -5.56 -19.17
CA GLY A 37 1.05 -4.50 -19.71
C GLY A 37 1.69 -4.87 -21.03
N TYR A 38 2.27 -6.06 -21.14
CA TYR A 38 2.87 -6.55 -22.37
C TYR A 38 1.89 -6.60 -23.56
N ILE A 39 0.64 -6.96 -23.30
CA ILE A 39 -0.41 -7.06 -24.34
C ILE A 39 -1.03 -5.70 -24.66
N LEU A 40 -1.28 -4.86 -23.64
CA LEU A 40 -2.06 -3.62 -23.79
C LEU A 40 -1.22 -2.41 -24.18
N ILE A 41 0.00 -2.28 -23.64
CA ILE A 41 0.85 -1.10 -23.88
C ILE A 41 1.11 -0.87 -25.37
N PRO A 42 1.51 -1.89 -26.17
CA PRO A 42 1.75 -1.70 -27.61
C PRO A 42 0.48 -1.31 -28.39
N LYS A 43 -0.69 -1.82 -27.96
CA LYS A 43 -1.98 -1.53 -28.63
C LYS A 43 -2.51 -0.13 -28.35
N LEU A 44 -2.09 0.47 -27.25
CA LEU A 44 -2.58 1.78 -26.80
C LEU A 44 -1.72 2.94 -27.26
N ASN A 45 -0.65 2.69 -28.04
CA ASN A 45 0.31 3.70 -28.48
C ASN A 45 0.73 4.62 -27.31
N ILE A 46 1.06 4.01 -26.18
CA ILE A 46 1.58 4.72 -25.02
C ILE A 46 3.04 5.05 -25.32
N VAL A 47 3.28 6.26 -25.80
CA VAL A 47 4.63 6.76 -26.06
C VAL A 47 5.28 7.05 -24.72
N SER A 48 6.37 6.35 -24.42
CA SER A 48 7.15 6.53 -23.20
C SER A 48 8.03 7.78 -23.22
N ASP A 49 8.40 8.26 -24.41
CA ASP A 49 9.20 9.46 -24.57
C ASP A 49 8.32 10.66 -24.90
N VAL A 50 8.24 11.58 -23.96
CA VAL A 50 7.58 12.87 -24.15
C VAL A 50 8.64 13.87 -24.53
N GLU A 51 8.85 14.06 -25.84
CA GLU A 51 9.75 15.09 -26.35
C GLU A 51 9.30 16.50 -26.00
N GLY A 52 10.25 17.38 -25.75
CA GLY A 52 10.03 18.81 -25.56
C GLY A 52 9.51 19.19 -24.16
N LEU A 53 9.93 18.45 -23.13
CA LEU A 53 9.84 18.92 -21.75
C LEU A 53 10.87 20.00 -21.50
N LYS A 54 10.50 21.03 -20.72
CA LYS A 54 11.45 22.06 -20.29
C LYS A 54 12.39 21.50 -19.23
N THR A 55 13.67 21.78 -19.36
CA THR A 55 14.64 21.49 -18.31
C THR A 55 14.41 22.40 -17.12
N LEU A 56 14.50 21.84 -15.92
CA LEU A 56 14.48 22.64 -14.70
C LEU A 56 15.72 23.51 -14.61
N PRO A 57 15.62 24.72 -14.05
CA PRO A 57 16.79 25.52 -13.72
C PRO A 57 17.69 24.79 -12.72
N ASP A 58 18.98 25.09 -12.75
CA ASP A 58 19.95 24.48 -11.85
C ASP A 58 19.61 24.73 -10.39
N ILE A 59 19.82 23.71 -9.57
CA ILE A 59 19.53 23.77 -8.13
C ILE A 59 20.55 24.69 -7.47
N LEU A 60 20.07 25.73 -6.79
CA LEU A 60 20.94 26.71 -6.10
C LEU A 60 21.77 26.08 -4.97
N PHE A 61 21.18 25.13 -4.24
CA PHE A 61 21.85 24.35 -3.20
C PHE A 61 21.11 23.04 -2.98
N LYS A 62 21.84 22.00 -2.64
CA LYS A 62 21.31 20.68 -2.36
C LYS A 62 21.57 20.34 -0.90
N VAL A 63 20.49 20.13 -0.14
CA VAL A 63 20.60 19.65 1.24
C VAL A 63 20.36 18.14 1.22
N GLU A 64 21.43 17.38 1.44
CA GLU A 64 21.34 15.92 1.57
C GLU A 64 21.23 15.56 3.05
N ILE A 65 20.08 15.07 3.47
CA ILE A 65 19.87 14.51 4.82
C ILE A 65 19.82 13.00 4.66
N PRO A 66 20.93 12.28 4.93
CA PRO A 66 20.92 10.84 4.83
C PRO A 66 19.99 10.24 5.88
N PRO A 67 19.19 9.23 5.55
CA PRO A 67 18.35 8.55 6.53
C PRO A 67 19.23 7.80 7.54
N ALA A 68 18.90 7.92 8.82
CA ALA A 68 19.61 7.21 9.90
C ALA A 68 19.49 5.68 9.74
N ILE A 69 18.37 5.20 9.24
CA ILE A 69 18.11 3.79 8.95
C ILE A 69 17.39 3.71 7.60
N SER A 70 17.80 2.81 6.72
CA SER A 70 17.06 2.57 5.47
C SER A 70 15.65 2.04 5.74
N VAL A 71 14.71 2.30 4.86
CA VAL A 71 13.32 1.83 4.99
C VAL A 71 13.26 0.31 5.16
N MET A 72 14.03 -0.45 4.38
CA MET A 72 14.10 -1.91 4.51
C MET A 72 14.71 -2.34 5.84
N GLY A 73 15.76 -1.67 6.29
CA GLY A 73 16.36 -1.92 7.60
C GLY A 73 15.39 -1.66 8.75
N ALA A 74 14.63 -0.57 8.68
CA ALA A 74 13.60 -0.25 9.67
C ALA A 74 12.47 -1.30 9.70
N LEU A 75 12.03 -1.79 8.54
CA LEU A 75 11.01 -2.83 8.44
C LEU A 75 11.48 -4.16 9.03
N VAL A 76 12.71 -4.59 8.69
CA VAL A 76 13.30 -5.81 9.24
C VAL A 76 13.48 -5.70 10.75
N LEU A 77 14.00 -4.57 11.23
CA LEU A 77 14.15 -4.30 12.66
C LEU A 77 12.80 -4.34 13.39
N ALA A 78 11.78 -3.69 12.86
CA ALA A 78 10.43 -3.67 13.43
C ALA A 78 9.82 -5.09 13.50
N LEU A 79 10.04 -5.92 12.47
CA LEU A 79 9.60 -7.30 12.44
C LEU A 79 10.31 -8.14 13.53
N LEU A 80 11.64 -8.05 13.58
CA LEU A 80 12.44 -8.81 14.55
C LEU A 80 12.13 -8.40 16.00
N LEU A 81 12.03 -7.09 16.26
CA LEU A 81 11.64 -6.59 17.58
C LEU A 81 10.22 -7.03 17.96
N GLY A 82 9.28 -6.96 17.03
CA GLY A 82 7.92 -7.43 17.27
C GLY A 82 7.85 -8.92 17.63
N LEU A 83 8.59 -9.76 16.91
CA LEU A 83 8.70 -11.19 17.22
C LEU A 83 9.40 -11.44 18.56
N ALA A 84 10.49 -10.74 18.84
CA ALA A 84 11.23 -10.89 20.10
C ALA A 84 10.36 -10.54 21.31
N VAL A 85 9.57 -9.47 21.23
CA VAL A 85 8.63 -9.07 22.30
C VAL A 85 7.57 -10.16 22.55
N VAL A 86 7.06 -10.78 21.47
CA VAL A 86 6.10 -11.88 21.60
C VAL A 86 6.74 -13.10 22.24
N TRP A 87 7.97 -13.48 21.84
CA TRP A 87 8.68 -14.65 22.40
C TRP A 87 9.09 -14.46 23.85
N THR A 88 9.52 -13.26 24.22
CA THR A 88 9.95 -12.95 25.60
C THR A 88 8.79 -12.57 26.52
N ASN A 89 7.59 -12.37 25.96
CA ASN A 89 6.39 -11.90 26.69
C ASN A 89 6.66 -10.66 27.56
N SER A 90 7.54 -9.76 27.08
CA SER A 90 8.02 -8.60 27.80
C SER A 90 7.03 -7.44 27.70
N LYS A 91 6.19 -7.29 28.72
CA LYS A 91 5.20 -6.19 28.79
C LYS A 91 5.86 -4.80 28.79
N ARG A 92 7.00 -4.65 29.48
CA ARG A 92 7.72 -3.35 29.48
C ARG A 92 8.19 -2.93 28.10
N THR A 93 8.71 -3.85 27.32
CA THR A 93 9.16 -3.55 25.94
C THR A 93 7.96 -3.25 25.04
N GLU A 94 6.85 -3.93 25.21
CA GLU A 94 5.61 -3.66 24.50
C GLU A 94 5.09 -2.24 24.83
N GLU A 95 5.06 -1.84 26.08
CA GLU A 95 4.66 -0.49 26.51
C GLU A 95 5.59 0.59 25.92
N LEU A 96 6.91 0.37 25.98
CA LEU A 96 7.91 1.27 25.41
C LEU A 96 7.73 1.46 23.89
N LEU A 97 7.50 0.38 23.16
CA LEU A 97 7.27 0.42 21.71
C LEU A 97 5.96 1.14 21.37
N ASN A 98 4.92 0.97 22.19
CA ASN A 98 3.65 1.68 22.02
C ASN A 98 3.81 3.18 22.30
N GLU A 99 4.57 3.54 23.34
CA GLU A 99 4.89 4.93 23.66
C GLU A 99 5.69 5.58 22.53
N PHE A 100 6.73 4.90 22.04
CA PHE A 100 7.51 5.37 20.90
C PHE A 100 6.65 5.56 19.64
N ASN A 101 5.74 4.62 19.36
CA ASN A 101 4.80 4.74 18.26
C ASN A 101 3.92 5.99 18.41
N ASN A 102 3.43 6.28 19.61
CA ASN A 102 2.61 7.46 19.87
C ASN A 102 3.40 8.76 19.66
N ILE A 103 4.68 8.80 20.07
CA ILE A 103 5.58 9.92 19.83
C ILE A 103 5.77 10.14 18.34
N VAL A 104 6.08 9.07 17.57
CA VAL A 104 6.25 9.16 16.13
C VAL A 104 4.96 9.63 15.44
N LEU A 105 3.80 9.11 15.81
CA LEU A 105 2.52 9.56 15.28
C LEU A 105 2.24 11.04 15.60
N MET A 106 2.64 11.51 16.77
CA MET A 106 2.52 12.93 17.12
C MET A 106 3.41 13.81 16.23
N ILE A 107 4.65 13.40 15.99
CA ILE A 107 5.58 14.10 15.09
C ILE A 107 5.00 14.14 13.66
N VAL A 108 4.51 13.01 13.15
CA VAL A 108 3.87 12.94 11.83
C VAL A 108 2.69 13.90 11.74
N ASN A 109 1.79 13.87 12.73
CA ASN A 109 0.58 14.70 12.70
C ASN A 109 0.86 16.19 12.88
N LYS A 110 1.83 16.56 13.72
CA LYS A 110 2.09 17.98 14.05
C LYS A 110 3.12 18.65 13.15
N ILE A 111 4.01 17.88 12.51
CA ILE A 111 5.09 18.43 11.70
C ILE A 111 4.92 18.03 10.24
N ILE A 112 4.85 16.71 9.95
CA ILE A 112 4.89 16.23 8.57
C ILE A 112 3.60 16.58 7.82
N ILE A 113 2.45 16.28 8.40
CA ILE A 113 1.14 16.51 7.75
C ILE A 113 0.91 17.98 7.41
N PRO A 114 1.21 18.97 8.28
CA PRO A 114 1.08 20.38 7.93
C PRO A 114 2.00 20.85 6.80
N ILE A 115 3.17 20.22 6.63
CA ILE A 115 4.14 20.55 5.57
C ILE A 115 3.78 19.89 4.23
N LEU A 116 3.07 18.76 4.26
CA LEU A 116 2.68 18.00 3.07
C LEU A 116 2.01 18.84 1.97
N PRO A 117 1.06 19.75 2.24
CA PRO A 117 0.44 20.57 1.20
C PRO A 117 1.46 21.43 0.44
N ILE A 118 2.47 21.97 1.13
CA ILE A 118 3.54 22.76 0.51
C ILE A 118 4.38 21.85 -0.40
N PHE A 119 4.78 20.70 0.09
CA PHE A 119 5.53 19.71 -0.68
C PHE A 119 4.77 19.26 -1.93
N ILE A 120 3.48 18.98 -1.80
CA ILE A 120 2.63 18.60 -2.93
C ILE A 120 2.52 19.76 -3.93
N ALA A 121 2.29 20.98 -3.45
CA ALA A 121 2.18 22.16 -4.30
C ALA A 121 3.48 22.42 -5.10
N THR A 122 4.64 22.32 -4.47
CA THR A 122 5.94 22.49 -5.15
C THR A 122 6.18 21.37 -6.18
N THR A 123 5.83 20.13 -5.87
CA THR A 123 5.95 19.01 -6.81
C THR A 123 5.07 19.24 -8.05
N PHE A 124 3.81 19.64 -7.85
CA PHE A 124 2.93 19.96 -8.99
C PHE A 124 3.37 21.19 -9.77
N ALA A 125 3.91 22.21 -9.10
CA ALA A 125 4.49 23.37 -9.77
C ALA A 125 5.67 22.98 -10.67
N THR A 126 6.54 22.10 -10.20
CA THR A 126 7.65 21.53 -10.99
C THR A 126 7.14 20.81 -12.23
N LEU A 127 6.18 19.89 -12.08
CA LEU A 127 5.57 19.17 -13.19
C LEU A 127 4.85 20.09 -14.20
N ALA A 128 4.24 21.16 -13.70
CA ALA A 128 3.60 22.17 -14.53
C ALA A 128 4.63 22.99 -15.33
N TYR A 129 5.73 23.38 -14.71
CA TYR A 129 6.80 24.11 -15.36
C TYR A 129 7.49 23.30 -16.47
N GLU A 130 7.76 22.04 -16.23
CA GLU A 130 8.29 21.10 -17.22
C GLU A 130 7.34 20.88 -18.42
N GLY A 131 6.05 21.18 -18.24
CA GLY A 131 4.99 20.86 -19.20
C GLY A 131 4.55 19.40 -19.16
N SER A 132 5.01 18.65 -18.16
CA SER A 132 4.66 17.24 -17.95
C SER A 132 3.16 17.03 -17.80
N ILE A 133 2.47 17.94 -17.10
CA ILE A 133 1.02 17.83 -16.87
C ILE A 133 0.24 17.80 -18.18
N THR A 134 0.51 18.75 -19.07
CA THR A 134 -0.26 18.87 -20.33
C THR A 134 0.08 17.75 -21.32
N LYS A 135 1.33 17.33 -21.38
CA LYS A 135 1.80 16.33 -22.35
C LYS A 135 1.60 14.89 -21.84
N GLN A 136 1.80 14.66 -20.56
CA GLN A 136 1.74 13.31 -19.97
C GLN A 136 0.36 12.95 -19.40
N PHE A 137 -0.47 13.94 -19.06
CA PHE A 137 -1.79 13.69 -18.47
C PHE A 137 -2.68 12.73 -19.27
N PRO A 138 -2.79 12.84 -20.60
CA PRO A 138 -3.57 11.88 -21.38
C PRO A 138 -3.03 10.45 -21.30
N VAL A 139 -1.71 10.30 -21.23
CA VAL A 139 -1.04 8.99 -21.07
C VAL A 139 -1.31 8.44 -19.67
N PHE A 140 -1.12 9.26 -18.63
CA PHE A 140 -1.42 8.88 -17.24
C PHE A 140 -2.88 8.46 -17.06
N LEU A 141 -3.82 9.19 -17.66
CA LEU A 141 -5.24 8.84 -17.57
C LEU A 141 -5.52 7.45 -18.16
N LYS A 142 -4.96 7.15 -19.33
CA LYS A 142 -5.07 5.81 -19.94
C LYS A 142 -4.49 4.73 -19.03
N VAL A 143 -3.29 4.97 -18.48
CA VAL A 143 -2.63 4.01 -17.57
C VAL A 143 -3.45 3.81 -16.30
N ILE A 144 -3.97 4.89 -15.69
CA ILE A 144 -4.82 4.80 -14.50
C ILE A 144 -6.08 3.97 -14.77
N LEU A 145 -6.74 4.18 -15.90
CA LEU A 145 -7.93 3.40 -16.27
C LEU A 145 -7.60 1.92 -16.45
N ILE A 146 -6.49 1.59 -17.10
CA ILE A 146 -6.03 0.21 -17.26
C ILE A 146 -5.75 -0.44 -15.91
N VAL A 147 -5.04 0.28 -15.04
CA VAL A 147 -4.71 -0.21 -13.69
C VAL A 147 -5.98 -0.43 -12.86
N LEU A 148 -6.95 0.49 -12.92
CA LEU A 148 -8.23 0.33 -12.23
C LEU A 148 -9.00 -0.88 -12.73
N ILE A 149 -9.12 -1.05 -14.04
CA ILE A 149 -9.79 -2.22 -14.63
C ILE A 149 -9.06 -3.50 -14.22
N GLY A 150 -7.74 -3.54 -14.35
CA GLY A 150 -6.91 -4.66 -13.94
C GLY A 150 -7.07 -4.99 -12.46
N HIS A 151 -7.15 -3.98 -11.59
CA HIS A 151 -7.38 -4.15 -10.16
C HIS A 151 -8.73 -4.83 -9.86
N TYR A 152 -9.81 -4.38 -10.50
CA TYR A 152 -11.12 -5.02 -10.32
C TYR A 152 -11.17 -6.45 -10.86
N ILE A 153 -10.52 -6.72 -11.98
CA ILE A 153 -10.39 -8.08 -12.53
C ILE A 153 -9.63 -8.95 -11.52
N TRP A 154 -8.49 -8.48 -11.01
CA TRP A 154 -7.68 -9.23 -10.05
C TRP A 154 -8.43 -9.53 -8.74
N ILE A 155 -9.10 -8.54 -8.18
CA ILE A 155 -9.95 -8.73 -7.00
C ILE A 155 -11.03 -9.79 -7.27
N THR A 156 -11.69 -9.72 -8.42
CA THR A 156 -12.74 -10.69 -8.78
C THR A 156 -12.18 -12.11 -8.88
N ILE A 157 -10.99 -12.28 -9.46
CA ILE A 157 -10.30 -13.58 -9.53
C ILE A 157 -10.01 -14.10 -8.12
N LEU A 158 -9.43 -13.28 -7.24
CA LEU A 158 -9.11 -13.68 -5.87
C LEU A 158 -10.36 -14.08 -5.07
N TYR A 159 -11.44 -13.31 -5.17
CA TYR A 159 -12.69 -13.63 -4.49
C TYR A 159 -13.37 -14.87 -5.06
N THR A 160 -13.25 -15.11 -6.37
CA THR A 160 -13.75 -16.32 -7.01
C THR A 160 -12.99 -17.55 -6.48
N ILE A 161 -11.67 -17.49 -6.45
CA ILE A 161 -10.83 -18.57 -5.90
C ILE A 161 -11.17 -18.81 -4.42
N ALA A 162 -11.26 -17.75 -3.62
CA ALA A 162 -11.61 -17.85 -2.21
C ALA A 162 -13.02 -18.44 -2.02
N GLY A 163 -13.97 -18.07 -2.85
CA GLY A 163 -15.33 -18.61 -2.84
C GLY A 163 -15.36 -20.10 -3.15
N ILE A 164 -14.64 -20.54 -4.18
CA ILE A 164 -14.54 -21.96 -4.57
C ILE A 164 -13.91 -22.77 -3.43
N VAL A 165 -12.78 -22.30 -2.86
CA VAL A 165 -12.06 -23.00 -1.80
C VAL A 165 -12.89 -23.08 -0.50
N SER A 166 -13.65 -22.02 -0.18
CA SER A 166 -14.47 -21.95 1.03
C SER A 166 -15.87 -22.52 0.88
N GLY A 167 -16.29 -22.92 -0.33
CA GLY A 167 -17.65 -23.36 -0.63
C GLY A 167 -18.71 -22.25 -0.50
N LYS A 168 -18.28 -21.00 -0.49
CA LYS A 168 -19.16 -19.83 -0.34
C LYS A 168 -19.33 -19.09 -1.67
N ASN A 169 -20.48 -18.43 -1.84
CA ASN A 169 -20.76 -17.66 -3.05
C ASN A 169 -19.85 -16.41 -3.12
N PRO A 170 -18.94 -16.31 -4.13
CA PRO A 170 -17.99 -15.22 -4.25
C PRO A 170 -18.65 -13.85 -4.41
N TRP A 171 -19.81 -13.77 -5.05
CA TRP A 171 -20.57 -12.53 -5.22
C TRP A 171 -21.12 -11.97 -3.92
N LYS A 172 -21.54 -12.84 -2.99
CA LYS A 172 -21.94 -12.41 -1.65
C LYS A 172 -20.76 -11.86 -0.86
N LEU A 173 -19.61 -12.52 -0.97
CA LEU A 173 -18.36 -12.06 -0.34
C LEU A 173 -17.97 -10.68 -0.86
N LEU A 174 -17.96 -10.48 -2.17
CA LEU A 174 -17.61 -9.23 -2.81
C LEU A 174 -18.55 -8.09 -2.39
N LYS A 175 -19.86 -8.34 -2.32
CA LYS A 175 -20.85 -7.35 -1.92
C LYS A 175 -20.66 -6.86 -0.47
N HIS A 176 -20.28 -7.75 0.44
CA HIS A 176 -20.03 -7.40 1.83
C HIS A 176 -18.70 -6.66 2.05
N TYR A 177 -17.79 -6.71 1.07
CA TYR A 177 -16.48 -6.08 1.17
C TYR A 177 -16.50 -4.57 0.83
N GLY A 178 -17.59 -4.05 0.28
CA GLY A 178 -17.73 -2.65 -0.12
C GLY A 178 -17.27 -1.63 0.93
N PRO A 179 -17.70 -1.71 2.19
CA PRO A 179 -17.27 -0.78 3.23
C PRO A 179 -15.76 -0.82 3.51
N ALA A 180 -15.14 -2.00 3.47
CA ALA A 180 -13.69 -2.14 3.64
C ALA A 180 -12.93 -1.53 2.45
N TYR A 181 -13.42 -1.73 1.24
CA TYR A 181 -12.85 -1.13 0.03
C TYR A 181 -12.91 0.41 0.09
N MET A 182 -14.06 0.97 0.44
CA MET A 182 -14.22 2.42 0.58
C MET A 182 -13.31 3.00 1.68
N THR A 183 -13.13 2.28 2.78
CA THR A 183 -12.20 2.67 3.83
C THR A 183 -10.75 2.64 3.33
N ALA A 184 -10.37 1.59 2.59
CA ALA A 184 -9.03 1.48 2.02
C ALA A 184 -8.72 2.62 1.05
N VAL A 185 -9.63 2.93 0.14
CA VAL A 185 -9.48 4.03 -0.83
C VAL A 185 -9.47 5.39 -0.14
N GLY A 186 -10.35 5.61 0.84
CA GLY A 186 -10.47 6.90 1.52
C GLY A 186 -9.33 7.20 2.49
N THR A 187 -8.78 6.18 3.15
CA THR A 187 -7.72 6.36 4.15
C THR A 187 -6.33 6.07 3.63
N MET A 188 -6.22 5.34 2.51
CA MET A 188 -4.96 4.78 1.97
C MET A 188 -4.12 4.06 3.04
N SER A 189 -4.79 3.55 4.09
CA SER A 189 -4.17 2.92 5.25
C SER A 189 -4.66 1.50 5.44
N SER A 190 -3.75 0.53 5.30
CA SER A 190 -4.04 -0.88 5.59
C SER A 190 -4.39 -1.11 7.05
N ALA A 191 -3.76 -0.37 7.97
CA ALA A 191 -4.03 -0.46 9.40
C ALA A 191 -5.45 0.00 9.74
N ALA A 192 -5.91 1.12 9.15
CA ALA A 192 -7.28 1.62 9.33
C ALA A 192 -8.33 0.70 8.68
N THR A 193 -7.96 0.03 7.60
CA THR A 193 -8.86 -0.87 6.86
C THR A 193 -9.04 -2.23 7.55
N LEU A 194 -8.05 -2.71 8.30
CA LEU A 194 -8.05 -4.03 8.90
C LEU A 194 -9.28 -4.30 9.80
N PRO A 195 -9.67 -3.43 10.75
CA PRO A 195 -10.84 -3.66 11.59
C PRO A 195 -12.14 -3.76 10.79
N VAL A 196 -12.27 -2.94 9.74
CA VAL A 196 -13.45 -2.93 8.86
C VAL A 196 -13.49 -4.19 8.02
N SER A 197 -12.34 -4.63 7.48
CA SER A 197 -12.22 -5.89 6.73
C SER A 197 -12.61 -7.10 7.58
N LEU A 198 -12.13 -7.18 8.83
CA LEU A 198 -12.50 -8.24 9.76
C LEU A 198 -14.01 -8.26 10.06
N LYS A 199 -14.62 -7.07 10.20
CA LYS A 199 -16.08 -6.95 10.40
C LYS A 199 -16.86 -7.40 9.16
N CYS A 200 -16.35 -7.10 7.96
CA CYS A 200 -16.96 -7.56 6.69
C CYS A 200 -16.89 -9.08 6.55
N VAL A 201 -15.73 -9.69 6.85
CA VAL A 201 -15.55 -11.16 6.79
C VAL A 201 -16.45 -11.90 7.77
N ARG A 202 -16.65 -11.35 8.98
CA ARG A 202 -17.56 -11.97 9.97
C ARG A 202 -19.03 -11.96 9.57
N LYS A 203 -19.43 -11.09 8.63
CA LYS A 203 -20.80 -11.01 8.11
C LYS A 203 -21.05 -11.89 6.88
N SER A 204 -19.98 -12.44 6.30
CA SER A 204 -20.04 -13.35 5.14
C SER A 204 -20.04 -14.79 5.56
#